data_59bcdca078517664937ac64305acea4e
#
_entry.id   59bcdca078517664937ac64305acea4e
#
_cell.length_a   1.000
_cell.length_b   1.000
_cell.length_c   1.000
_cell.angle_alpha   90.00
_cell.angle_beta   90.00
_cell.angle_gamma   90.00
#
_symmetry.space_group_name_H-M   'P 1'
#
loop_
_entity.id
_entity.type
_entity.pdbx_description
1 polymer ?
#
loop_
_entity_poly.entity_id
_entity_poly.type
_entity_poly.pdbx_seq_one_letter_code
_entity_poly.pdbx_strand_id
1 'polypeptide(L)'
;MSATTQSPDPSGARALDGLNLFIANIQTAFGPFVAVYLSGQKWTQVEIGLALSIGTIATMLSQLPAGALVDAIADKRRAAGFGLVAVAAASLLTAVWPARLAIAVAQVLHGFASCIIGPALAAISLAMVGHAALGPRLGRNARYGAIGNGVAALLMGLAGSLISERSVFILAVAFTLPALACLPFIPRLHVRPMPTATATAAPRAPVWRVLATPTLASFAVAIFLFHLANAALLPVASVQLTRAAGAWGGALVAACIVVPQAVVAVMSPSVGAWADRYGRRLVLIAGFAALPARALLFALLPPAPLVIALQALDGISAATFGVLVPLVAADLTRGTGRYNLLQGALGLVAAAGATLSTALAGLIADRLGTPTAFALLALSGIASVLTIALTMPETRDI
;
A
#
# COMPACT_ATOMS: atom_id res chain seq x y z
N MET A 1 20.18 30.88 -14.90
CA MET A 1 19.17 30.41 -15.86
C MET A 1 17.98 29.89 -15.07
N SER A 2 16.92 30.70 -14.98
CA SER A 2 15.69 30.36 -14.26
C SER A 2 15.05 29.14 -14.89
N ALA A 3 14.94 28.04 -14.13
CA ALA A 3 14.09 26.91 -14.49
C ALA A 3 12.64 27.43 -14.45
N THR A 4 12.03 27.65 -15.61
CA THR A 4 10.60 27.89 -15.74
C THR A 4 9.89 26.67 -15.14
N THR A 5 9.28 26.84 -13.97
CA THR A 5 8.31 25.93 -13.40
C THR A 5 7.09 25.93 -14.32
N GLN A 6 7.11 25.09 -15.36
CA GLN A 6 5.90 24.81 -16.13
C GLN A 6 4.87 24.24 -15.16
N SER A 7 3.74 24.92 -15.02
CA SER A 7 2.58 24.37 -14.33
C SER A 7 2.27 22.99 -14.94
N PRO A 8 2.05 21.95 -14.12
CA PRO A 8 1.78 20.60 -14.65
C PRO A 8 0.63 20.65 -15.64
N ASP A 9 0.81 20.07 -16.82
CA ASP A 9 -0.24 19.92 -17.81
C ASP A 9 -1.50 19.32 -17.15
N PRO A 10 -2.64 20.04 -17.16
CA PRO A 10 -3.86 19.56 -16.49
C PRO A 10 -4.34 18.19 -17.00
N SER A 11 -4.04 17.85 -18.26
CA SER A 11 -4.39 16.57 -18.85
C SER A 11 -3.59 15.42 -18.26
N GLY A 12 -2.27 15.58 -18.10
CA GLY A 12 -1.40 14.60 -17.50
C GLY A 12 -1.72 14.37 -16.01
N ALA A 13 -2.09 15.45 -15.29
CA ALA A 13 -2.50 15.32 -13.89
C ALA A 13 -3.81 14.51 -13.73
N ARG A 14 -4.81 14.73 -14.59
CA ARG A 14 -6.06 13.95 -14.59
C ARG A 14 -5.83 12.51 -15.01
N ALA A 15 -4.95 12.27 -15.99
CA ALA A 15 -4.57 10.92 -16.41
C ALA A 15 -3.92 10.13 -15.27
N LEU A 16 -3.06 10.77 -14.48
CA LEU A 16 -2.46 10.13 -13.30
C LEU A 16 -3.49 9.88 -12.19
N ASP A 17 -4.49 10.74 -12.03
CA ASP A 17 -5.62 10.51 -11.11
C ASP A 17 -6.42 9.26 -11.53
N GLY A 18 -6.81 9.19 -12.80
CA GLY A 18 -7.50 8.03 -13.37
C GLY A 18 -6.69 6.75 -13.24
N LEU A 19 -5.38 6.83 -13.50
CA LEU A 19 -4.48 5.69 -13.36
C LEU A 19 -4.46 5.17 -11.91
N ASN A 20 -4.37 6.03 -10.90
CA ASN A 20 -4.44 5.62 -9.49
C ASN A 20 -5.78 4.98 -9.13
N LEU A 21 -6.89 5.53 -9.62
CA LEU A 21 -8.23 4.99 -9.40
C LEU A 21 -8.35 3.57 -9.98
N PHE A 22 -8.00 3.38 -11.25
CA PHE A 22 -8.17 2.08 -11.91
C PHE A 22 -7.18 1.02 -11.42
N ILE A 23 -5.93 1.40 -11.05
CA ILE A 23 -4.97 0.48 -10.43
C ILE A 23 -5.52 -0.07 -9.11
N ALA A 24 -6.10 0.77 -8.27
CA ALA A 24 -6.71 0.33 -7.03
C ALA A 24 -7.85 -0.67 -7.27
N ASN A 25 -8.69 -0.41 -8.29
CA ASN A 25 -9.74 -1.36 -8.70
C ASN A 25 -9.16 -2.74 -9.08
N ILE A 26 -8.11 -2.77 -9.87
CA ILE A 26 -7.50 -4.02 -10.36
C ILE A 26 -6.90 -4.82 -9.20
N GLN A 27 -6.19 -4.17 -8.29
CA GLN A 27 -5.53 -4.84 -7.17
C GLN A 27 -6.49 -5.41 -6.14
N THR A 28 -7.66 -4.82 -5.98
CA THR A 28 -8.70 -5.26 -5.04
C THR A 28 -9.15 -6.70 -5.29
N ALA A 29 -9.11 -7.20 -6.53
CA ALA A 29 -9.49 -8.57 -6.87
C ALA A 29 -8.63 -9.65 -6.19
N PHE A 30 -7.36 -9.35 -5.89
CA PHE A 30 -6.40 -10.30 -5.30
C PHE A 30 -6.38 -10.31 -3.76
N GLY A 31 -7.26 -9.60 -3.12
CA GLY A 31 -7.47 -9.66 -1.68
C GLY A 31 -8.38 -10.84 -1.28
N PRO A 32 -9.42 -10.58 -0.49
CA PRO A 32 -10.36 -11.60 0.00
C PRO A 32 -11.07 -12.37 -1.10
N PHE A 33 -11.26 -11.80 -2.29
CA PHE A 33 -12.00 -12.42 -3.39
C PHE A 33 -11.34 -13.69 -3.92
N VAL A 34 -10.00 -13.82 -3.87
CA VAL A 34 -9.32 -15.07 -4.27
C VAL A 34 -9.73 -16.21 -3.36
N ALA A 35 -9.78 -16.00 -2.04
CA ALA A 35 -10.18 -17.04 -1.10
C ALA A 35 -11.63 -17.48 -1.32
N VAL A 36 -12.56 -16.54 -1.54
CA VAL A 36 -13.97 -16.82 -1.84
C VAL A 36 -14.08 -17.64 -3.12
N TYR A 37 -13.44 -17.21 -4.20
CA TYR A 37 -13.45 -17.90 -5.49
C TYR A 37 -12.90 -19.33 -5.40
N LEU A 38 -11.75 -19.54 -4.76
CA LEU A 38 -11.18 -20.88 -4.61
C LEU A 38 -12.04 -21.78 -3.73
N SER A 39 -12.70 -21.22 -2.71
CA SER A 39 -13.69 -21.95 -1.91
C SER A 39 -14.87 -22.43 -2.76
N GLY A 40 -15.38 -21.59 -3.67
CA GLY A 40 -16.40 -21.95 -4.65
C GLY A 40 -15.95 -23.04 -5.64
N GLN A 41 -14.63 -23.10 -5.92
CA GLN A 41 -14.01 -24.16 -6.73
C GLN A 41 -13.71 -25.46 -5.93
N LYS A 42 -14.25 -25.59 -4.71
CA LYS A 42 -14.10 -26.74 -3.81
C LYS A 42 -12.66 -27.02 -3.36
N TRP A 43 -11.81 -25.98 -3.31
CA TRP A 43 -10.50 -26.10 -2.70
C TRP A 43 -10.60 -26.20 -1.19
N THR A 44 -9.73 -26.99 -0.58
CA THR A 44 -9.65 -27.10 0.89
C THR A 44 -9.07 -25.81 1.48
N GLN A 45 -9.35 -25.54 2.75
CA GLN A 45 -8.80 -24.36 3.45
C GLN A 45 -7.27 -24.37 3.46
N VAL A 46 -6.64 -25.55 3.51
CA VAL A 46 -5.18 -25.69 3.42
C VAL A 46 -4.66 -25.27 2.05
N GLU A 47 -5.30 -25.71 0.97
CA GLU A 47 -4.92 -25.35 -0.40
C GLU A 47 -5.09 -23.84 -0.67
N ILE A 48 -6.17 -23.25 -0.18
CA ILE A 48 -6.40 -21.80 -0.25
C ILE A 48 -5.31 -21.06 0.53
N GLY A 49 -5.02 -21.50 1.75
CA GLY A 49 -3.97 -20.93 2.57
C GLY A 49 -2.59 -20.99 1.90
N LEU A 50 -2.24 -22.12 1.30
CA LEU A 50 -0.99 -22.29 0.54
C LEU A 50 -0.93 -21.36 -0.67
N ALA A 51 -2.01 -21.24 -1.44
CA ALA A 51 -2.07 -20.34 -2.59
C ALA A 51 -1.84 -18.87 -2.19
N LEU A 52 -2.50 -18.41 -1.12
CA LEU A 52 -2.31 -17.05 -0.61
C LEU A 52 -0.90 -16.82 -0.04
N SER A 53 -0.34 -17.85 0.62
CA SER A 53 1.04 -17.80 1.12
C SER A 53 2.06 -17.66 -0.01
N ILE A 54 1.88 -18.37 -1.14
CA ILE A 54 2.71 -18.21 -2.34
C ILE A 54 2.70 -16.75 -2.81
N GLY A 55 1.53 -16.12 -2.89
CA GLY A 55 1.40 -14.71 -3.27
C GLY A 55 2.12 -13.77 -2.31
N THR A 56 1.97 -13.99 -1.02
CA THR A 56 2.63 -13.18 0.02
C THR A 56 4.15 -13.32 -0.05
N ILE A 57 4.67 -14.55 -0.18
CA ILE A 57 6.10 -14.82 -0.30
C ILE A 57 6.65 -14.19 -1.59
N ALA A 58 5.95 -14.35 -2.71
CA ALA A 58 6.34 -13.74 -3.98
C ALA A 58 6.40 -12.21 -3.87
N THR A 59 5.41 -11.59 -3.23
CA THR A 59 5.40 -10.14 -2.96
C THR A 59 6.61 -9.75 -2.11
N MET A 60 6.88 -10.44 -1.00
CA MET A 60 8.02 -10.13 -0.13
C MET A 60 9.36 -10.22 -0.88
N LEU A 61 9.59 -11.30 -1.62
CA LEU A 61 10.82 -11.51 -2.38
C LEU A 61 10.98 -10.51 -3.53
N SER A 62 9.87 -10.02 -4.07
CA SER A 62 9.85 -9.09 -5.22
C SER A 62 10.06 -7.62 -4.83
N GLN A 63 9.89 -7.24 -3.57
CA GLN A 63 9.93 -5.82 -3.14
C GLN A 63 11.22 -5.11 -3.57
N LEU A 64 12.38 -5.66 -3.24
CA LEU A 64 13.68 -5.07 -3.61
C LEU A 64 13.97 -5.16 -5.10
N PRO A 65 13.84 -6.34 -5.77
CA PRO A 65 14.07 -6.44 -7.22
C PRO A 65 13.16 -5.53 -8.04
N ALA A 66 11.88 -5.43 -7.67
CA ALA A 66 10.92 -4.58 -8.38
C ALA A 66 11.28 -3.09 -8.26
N GLY A 67 11.65 -2.63 -7.07
CA GLY A 67 12.12 -1.25 -6.86
C GLY A 67 13.36 -0.94 -7.70
N ALA A 68 14.35 -1.83 -7.69
CA ALA A 68 15.57 -1.70 -8.50
C ALA A 68 15.25 -1.71 -10.02
N LEU A 69 14.33 -2.57 -10.45
CA LEU A 69 13.88 -2.63 -11.84
C LEU A 69 13.22 -1.32 -12.26
N VAL A 70 12.35 -0.75 -11.43
CA VAL A 70 11.71 0.54 -11.71
C VAL A 70 12.75 1.64 -11.78
N ASP A 71 13.78 1.65 -10.93
CA ASP A 71 14.88 2.64 -11.01
C ASP A 71 15.65 2.52 -12.32
N ALA A 72 15.88 1.30 -12.81
CA ALA A 72 16.60 1.05 -14.05
C ALA A 72 15.83 1.44 -15.32
N ILE A 73 14.50 1.37 -15.32
CA ILE A 73 13.65 1.71 -16.47
C ILE A 73 13.55 3.23 -16.62
N ALA A 74 14.02 3.79 -17.74
CA ALA A 74 14.00 5.23 -17.98
C ALA A 74 12.57 5.80 -18.06
N ASP A 75 11.68 5.16 -18.81
CA ASP A 75 10.26 5.55 -18.92
C ASP A 75 9.41 4.82 -17.87
N LYS A 76 9.10 5.49 -16.76
CA LYS A 76 8.33 4.92 -15.64
C LYS A 76 6.91 4.49 -16.03
N ARG A 77 6.35 5.04 -17.12
CA ARG A 77 5.06 4.61 -17.67
C ARG A 77 5.12 3.20 -18.24
N ARG A 78 6.26 2.82 -18.84
CA ARG A 78 6.48 1.44 -19.31
C ARG A 78 6.52 0.47 -18.13
N ALA A 79 7.15 0.86 -17.02
CA ALA A 79 7.15 0.04 -15.81
C ALA A 79 5.71 -0.14 -15.26
N ALA A 80 4.92 0.93 -15.16
CA ALA A 80 3.53 0.86 -14.75
C ALA A 80 2.69 0.01 -15.72
N GLY A 81 2.85 0.20 -17.04
CA GLY A 81 2.17 -0.58 -18.07
C GLY A 81 2.50 -2.07 -17.99
N PHE A 82 3.78 -2.43 -17.82
CA PHE A 82 4.19 -3.81 -17.61
C PHE A 82 3.51 -4.43 -16.36
N GLY A 83 3.52 -3.71 -15.22
CA GLY A 83 2.84 -4.15 -14.01
C GLY A 83 1.34 -4.37 -14.23
N LEU A 84 0.66 -3.43 -14.91
CA LEU A 84 -0.76 -3.54 -15.23
C LEU A 84 -1.09 -4.77 -16.09
N VAL A 85 -0.34 -4.98 -17.17
CA VAL A 85 -0.52 -6.15 -18.05
C VAL A 85 -0.27 -7.45 -17.29
N ALA A 86 0.75 -7.49 -16.43
CA ALA A 86 1.05 -8.67 -15.64
C ALA A 86 -0.06 -8.98 -14.60
N VAL A 87 -0.62 -7.96 -13.93
CA VAL A 87 -1.77 -8.17 -13.03
C VAL A 87 -3.02 -8.61 -13.81
N ALA A 88 -3.27 -8.03 -14.99
CA ALA A 88 -4.36 -8.46 -15.86
C ALA A 88 -4.20 -9.92 -16.30
N ALA A 89 -2.98 -10.33 -16.69
CA ALA A 89 -2.67 -11.70 -17.05
C ALA A 89 -2.88 -12.66 -15.86
N ALA A 90 -2.47 -12.27 -14.65
CA ALA A 90 -2.72 -13.03 -13.42
C ALA A 90 -4.23 -13.16 -13.15
N SER A 91 -5.00 -12.07 -13.30
CA SER A 91 -6.46 -12.07 -13.15
C SER A 91 -7.13 -12.98 -14.18
N LEU A 92 -6.73 -12.87 -15.44
CA LEU A 92 -7.28 -13.70 -16.52
C LEU A 92 -6.96 -15.19 -16.28
N LEU A 93 -5.73 -15.51 -15.91
CA LEU A 93 -5.31 -16.87 -15.60
C LEU A 93 -6.13 -17.46 -14.44
N THR A 94 -6.37 -16.67 -13.38
CA THR A 94 -7.22 -17.08 -12.26
C THR A 94 -8.66 -17.33 -12.70
N ALA A 95 -9.21 -16.45 -13.57
CA ALA A 95 -10.58 -16.57 -14.04
C ALA A 95 -10.80 -17.79 -14.96
N VAL A 96 -9.84 -18.06 -15.87
CA VAL A 96 -10.03 -19.05 -16.93
C VAL A 96 -9.61 -20.45 -16.49
N TRP A 97 -8.55 -20.56 -15.69
CA TRP A 97 -7.98 -21.85 -15.33
C TRP A 97 -7.68 -21.97 -13.83
N PRO A 98 -8.68 -22.35 -12.99
CA PRO A 98 -8.53 -22.44 -11.54
C PRO A 98 -7.82 -23.72 -11.07
N ALA A 99 -6.81 -24.19 -11.82
CA ALA A 99 -5.96 -25.31 -11.42
C ALA A 99 -4.85 -24.85 -10.46
N ARG A 100 -4.39 -25.75 -9.57
CA ARG A 100 -3.41 -25.44 -8.51
C ARG A 100 -2.16 -24.75 -9.05
N LEU A 101 -1.57 -25.26 -10.12
CA LEU A 101 -0.38 -24.67 -10.74
C LEU A 101 -0.68 -23.29 -11.34
N ALA A 102 -1.80 -23.13 -12.04
CA ALA A 102 -2.19 -21.87 -12.65
C ALA A 102 -2.44 -20.78 -11.60
N ILE A 103 -3.11 -21.11 -10.51
CA ILE A 103 -3.30 -20.19 -9.36
C ILE A 103 -1.97 -19.83 -8.72
N ALA A 104 -1.05 -20.80 -8.50
CA ALA A 104 0.27 -20.49 -7.97
C ALA A 104 1.05 -19.52 -8.88
N VAL A 105 1.04 -19.75 -10.20
CA VAL A 105 1.66 -18.84 -11.19
C VAL A 105 0.98 -17.47 -11.16
N ALA A 106 -0.34 -17.41 -11.11
CA ALA A 106 -1.08 -16.14 -11.01
C ALA A 106 -0.72 -15.36 -9.76
N GLN A 107 -0.60 -16.02 -8.62
CA GLN A 107 -0.21 -15.39 -7.35
C GLN A 107 1.22 -14.85 -7.38
N VAL A 108 2.17 -15.60 -7.95
CA VAL A 108 3.56 -15.12 -8.14
C VAL A 108 3.59 -13.93 -9.07
N LEU A 109 2.89 -14.00 -10.21
CA LEU A 109 2.85 -12.92 -11.20
C LEU A 109 2.21 -11.66 -10.63
N HIS A 110 1.09 -11.80 -9.90
CA HIS A 110 0.44 -10.69 -9.22
C HIS A 110 1.35 -10.07 -8.15
N GLY A 111 1.97 -10.89 -7.29
CA GLY A 111 2.86 -10.43 -6.23
C GLY A 111 4.03 -9.60 -6.80
N PHE A 112 4.69 -10.09 -7.84
CA PHE A 112 5.76 -9.36 -8.51
C PHE A 112 5.28 -8.07 -9.17
N ALA A 113 4.19 -8.13 -9.93
CA ALA A 113 3.65 -6.97 -10.64
C ALA A 113 3.19 -5.86 -9.71
N SER A 114 2.55 -6.21 -8.59
CA SER A 114 2.10 -5.26 -7.57
C SER A 114 3.26 -4.47 -6.96
N CYS A 115 4.43 -5.10 -6.78
CA CYS A 115 5.63 -4.44 -6.28
C CYS A 115 6.23 -3.43 -7.28
N ILE A 116 5.91 -3.52 -8.57
CA ILE A 116 6.35 -2.57 -9.60
C ILE A 116 5.43 -1.34 -9.64
N ILE A 117 4.13 -1.55 -9.50
CA ILE A 117 3.11 -0.52 -9.74
C ILE A 117 3.25 0.65 -8.76
N GLY A 118 3.34 0.39 -7.47
CA GLY A 118 3.45 1.43 -6.44
C GLY A 118 4.66 2.35 -6.65
N PRO A 119 5.89 1.80 -6.69
CA PRO A 119 7.09 2.58 -7.01
C PRO A 119 7.01 3.32 -8.35
N ALA A 120 6.46 2.72 -9.40
CA ALA A 120 6.31 3.38 -10.70
C ALA A 120 5.39 4.61 -10.63
N LEU A 121 4.23 4.52 -9.94
CA LEU A 121 3.33 5.64 -9.73
C LEU A 121 3.97 6.77 -8.92
N ALA A 122 4.71 6.43 -7.87
CA ALA A 122 5.40 7.38 -7.04
C ALA A 122 6.52 8.09 -7.84
N ALA A 123 7.27 7.35 -8.68
CA ALA A 123 8.28 7.90 -9.56
C ALA A 123 7.70 8.80 -10.67
N ILE A 124 6.56 8.43 -11.26
CA ILE A 124 5.82 9.28 -12.21
C ILE A 124 5.39 10.57 -11.52
N SER A 125 4.85 10.47 -10.31
CA SER A 125 4.42 11.63 -9.53
C SER A 125 5.59 12.59 -9.25
N LEU A 126 6.71 12.06 -8.76
CA LEU A 126 7.92 12.84 -8.52
C LEU A 126 8.45 13.53 -9.79
N ALA A 127 8.47 12.80 -10.91
CA ALA A 127 8.92 13.34 -12.18
C ALA A 127 8.01 14.44 -12.73
N MET A 128 6.69 14.36 -12.47
CA MET A 128 5.70 15.34 -12.96
C MET A 128 5.73 16.66 -12.18
N VAL A 129 5.86 16.60 -10.87
CA VAL A 129 5.68 17.80 -10.03
C VAL A 129 6.94 18.23 -9.30
N GLY A 130 8.02 17.45 -9.36
CA GLY A 130 9.23 17.68 -8.58
C GLY A 130 9.04 17.49 -7.07
N HIS A 131 10.11 17.68 -6.29
CA HIS A 131 10.08 17.48 -4.84
C HIS A 131 9.18 18.50 -4.13
N ALA A 132 9.17 19.76 -4.57
CA ALA A 132 8.43 20.82 -3.89
C ALA A 132 6.91 20.62 -3.85
N ALA A 133 6.32 19.98 -4.87
CA ALA A 133 4.88 19.71 -4.95
C ALA A 133 4.52 18.23 -4.81
N LEU A 134 5.48 17.39 -4.37
CA LEU A 134 5.28 15.95 -4.29
C LEU A 134 4.25 15.57 -3.20
N GLY A 135 4.28 16.23 -2.03
CA GLY A 135 3.35 15.93 -0.94
C GLY A 135 1.88 16.06 -1.34
N PRO A 136 1.42 17.21 -1.86
CA PRO A 136 0.07 17.39 -2.38
C PRO A 136 -0.27 16.39 -3.51
N ARG A 137 0.69 16.05 -4.39
CA ARG A 137 0.47 15.08 -5.47
C ARG A 137 0.24 13.67 -4.91
N LEU A 138 1.05 13.22 -3.98
CA LEU A 138 0.87 11.91 -3.33
C LEU A 138 -0.43 11.83 -2.54
N GLY A 139 -0.82 12.91 -1.86
CA GLY A 139 -2.12 13.02 -1.21
C GLY A 139 -3.28 12.85 -2.20
N ARG A 140 -3.17 13.44 -3.40
CA ARG A 140 -4.15 13.28 -4.47
C ARG A 140 -4.14 11.86 -5.05
N ASN A 141 -2.98 11.22 -5.22
CA ASN A 141 -2.89 9.82 -5.62
C ASN A 141 -3.61 8.90 -4.64
N ALA A 142 -3.35 9.08 -3.33
CA ALA A 142 -3.98 8.29 -2.28
C ALA A 142 -5.50 8.48 -2.24
N ARG A 143 -6.00 9.71 -2.47
CA ARG A 143 -7.44 9.99 -2.63
C ARG A 143 -8.06 9.13 -3.72
N TYR A 144 -7.51 9.18 -4.94
CA TYR A 144 -8.07 8.43 -6.08
C TYR A 144 -7.90 6.93 -5.90
N GLY A 145 -6.79 6.48 -5.29
CA GLY A 145 -6.61 5.08 -4.91
C GLY A 145 -7.68 4.60 -3.92
N ALA A 146 -7.98 5.38 -2.89
CA ALA A 146 -9.01 5.02 -1.91
C ALA A 146 -10.43 5.00 -2.53
N ILE A 147 -10.76 5.97 -3.39
CA ILE A 147 -12.01 5.95 -4.15
C ILE A 147 -12.07 4.70 -5.02
N GLY A 148 -10.98 4.38 -5.73
CA GLY A 148 -10.88 3.17 -6.55
C GLY A 148 -11.11 1.89 -5.74
N ASN A 149 -10.45 1.74 -4.59
CA ASN A 149 -10.64 0.59 -3.70
C ASN A 149 -12.08 0.45 -3.22
N GLY A 150 -12.73 1.55 -2.82
CA GLY A 150 -14.13 1.54 -2.38
C GLY A 150 -15.09 1.14 -3.50
N VAL A 151 -14.92 1.72 -4.68
CA VAL A 151 -15.73 1.41 -5.88
C VAL A 151 -15.50 -0.04 -6.30
N ALA A 152 -14.25 -0.50 -6.32
CA ALA A 152 -13.92 -1.88 -6.67
C ALA A 152 -14.56 -2.88 -5.70
N ALA A 153 -14.43 -2.66 -4.40
CA ALA A 153 -15.01 -3.55 -3.40
C ALA A 153 -16.53 -3.69 -3.59
N LEU A 154 -17.22 -2.58 -3.88
CA LEU A 154 -18.64 -2.60 -4.17
C LEU A 154 -18.98 -3.35 -5.47
N LEU A 155 -18.35 -2.97 -6.59
CA LEU A 155 -18.65 -3.55 -7.90
C LEU A 155 -18.27 -5.03 -7.98
N MET A 156 -17.11 -5.41 -7.43
CA MET A 156 -16.66 -6.81 -7.39
C MET A 156 -17.49 -7.65 -6.43
N GLY A 157 -17.89 -7.09 -5.29
CA GLY A 157 -18.81 -7.76 -4.36
C GLY A 157 -20.17 -8.04 -5.00
N LEU A 158 -20.77 -7.04 -5.68
CA LEU A 158 -22.03 -7.19 -6.42
C LEU A 158 -21.89 -8.18 -7.58
N ALA A 159 -20.86 -8.06 -8.40
CA ALA A 159 -20.63 -8.97 -9.52
C ALA A 159 -20.39 -10.41 -9.05
N GLY A 160 -19.63 -10.60 -7.96
CA GLY A 160 -19.39 -11.89 -7.36
C GLY A 160 -20.66 -12.58 -6.85
N SER A 161 -21.56 -11.80 -6.24
CA SER A 161 -22.82 -12.33 -5.67
C SER A 161 -23.95 -12.48 -6.69
N LEU A 162 -24.07 -11.55 -7.67
CA LEU A 162 -25.19 -11.52 -8.60
C LEU A 162 -24.93 -12.26 -9.92
N ILE A 163 -23.65 -12.40 -10.32
CA ILE A 163 -23.27 -13.02 -11.60
C ILE A 163 -22.49 -14.31 -11.34
N SER A 164 -21.27 -14.20 -10.84
CA SER A 164 -20.41 -15.32 -10.45
C SER A 164 -19.15 -14.82 -9.76
N GLU A 165 -18.53 -15.63 -8.92
CA GLU A 165 -17.23 -15.31 -8.28
C GLU A 165 -16.11 -15.07 -9.31
N ARG A 166 -16.19 -15.72 -10.48
CA ARG A 166 -15.27 -15.51 -11.63
C ARG A 166 -15.34 -14.09 -12.19
N SER A 167 -16.51 -13.44 -12.13
CA SER A 167 -16.72 -12.10 -12.68
C SER A 167 -15.84 -11.03 -12.01
N VAL A 168 -15.41 -11.26 -10.77
CA VAL A 168 -14.48 -10.37 -10.04
C VAL A 168 -13.17 -10.22 -10.81
N PHE A 169 -12.59 -11.33 -11.28
CA PHE A 169 -11.32 -11.31 -12.01
C PHE A 169 -11.49 -10.79 -13.43
N ILE A 170 -12.64 -11.05 -14.07
CA ILE A 170 -12.99 -10.47 -15.38
C ILE A 170 -13.11 -8.94 -15.27
N LEU A 171 -13.73 -8.43 -14.20
CA LEU A 171 -13.78 -7.00 -13.92
C LEU A 171 -12.39 -6.38 -13.71
N ALA A 172 -11.49 -7.08 -13.00
CA ALA A 172 -10.11 -6.62 -12.85
C ALA A 172 -9.40 -6.48 -14.21
N VAL A 173 -9.59 -7.45 -15.12
CA VAL A 173 -9.09 -7.35 -16.51
C VAL A 173 -9.74 -6.17 -17.23
N ALA A 174 -11.05 -5.98 -17.11
CA ALA A 174 -11.77 -4.89 -17.77
C ALA A 174 -11.26 -3.51 -17.27
N PHE A 175 -11.02 -3.34 -15.99
CA PHE A 175 -10.45 -2.10 -15.44
C PHE A 175 -9.01 -1.83 -15.87
N THR A 176 -8.29 -2.84 -16.36
CA THR A 176 -6.95 -2.63 -16.92
C THR A 176 -6.98 -1.81 -18.21
N LEU A 177 -8.03 -1.90 -19.00
CA LEU A 177 -8.15 -1.14 -20.26
C LEU A 177 -8.14 0.38 -20.03
N PRO A 178 -9.01 0.96 -19.18
CA PRO A 178 -8.95 2.40 -18.89
C PRO A 178 -7.67 2.79 -18.14
N ALA A 179 -7.09 1.91 -17.29
CA ALA A 179 -5.80 2.17 -16.68
C ALA A 179 -4.68 2.32 -17.71
N LEU A 180 -4.60 1.42 -18.69
CA LEU A 180 -3.64 1.49 -19.79
C LEU A 180 -3.91 2.72 -20.67
N ALA A 181 -5.19 3.06 -20.91
CA ALA A 181 -5.57 4.24 -21.69
C ALA A 181 -5.14 5.56 -21.03
N CYS A 182 -4.93 5.60 -19.71
CA CYS A 182 -4.39 6.79 -19.03
C CYS A 182 -2.89 7.03 -19.35
N LEU A 183 -2.10 5.97 -19.61
CA LEU A 183 -0.64 6.08 -19.73
C LEU A 183 -0.17 7.00 -20.87
N PRO A 184 -0.75 7.02 -22.08
CA PRO A 184 -0.32 7.91 -23.15
C PRO A 184 -0.47 9.40 -22.83
N PHE A 185 -1.45 9.76 -21.98
CA PHE A 185 -1.74 11.15 -21.60
C PHE A 185 -0.80 11.66 -20.48
N ILE A 186 -0.07 10.76 -19.83
CA ILE A 186 0.98 11.14 -18.89
C ILE A 186 2.20 11.58 -19.70
N PRO A 187 2.79 12.77 -19.48
CA PRO A 187 3.94 13.24 -20.25
C PRO A 187 5.12 12.25 -20.23
N ARG A 188 5.88 12.18 -21.32
CA ARG A 188 7.14 11.44 -21.37
C ARG A 188 8.20 12.21 -20.58
N LEU A 189 8.14 12.05 -19.27
CA LEU A 189 9.13 12.59 -18.38
C LEU A 189 10.35 11.69 -18.48
N HIS A 190 11.32 12.08 -19.29
CA HIS A 190 12.63 11.53 -19.18
C HIS A 190 13.18 12.01 -17.84
N VAL A 191 13.04 11.20 -16.81
CA VAL A 191 13.96 11.35 -15.69
C VAL A 191 15.32 11.12 -16.34
N ARG A 192 15.99 12.23 -16.74
CA ARG A 192 17.38 12.12 -17.15
C ARG A 192 18.04 11.29 -16.06
N PRO A 193 18.63 10.15 -16.38
CA PRO A 193 19.60 9.58 -15.47
C PRO A 193 20.49 10.79 -15.17
N MET A 194 20.61 11.19 -13.92
CA MET A 194 21.55 12.27 -13.59
C MET A 194 22.79 11.98 -14.40
N PRO A 195 23.32 12.98 -15.16
CA PRO A 195 24.48 12.74 -16.00
C PRO A 195 25.39 11.88 -15.15
N THR A 196 25.72 10.70 -15.62
CA THR A 196 26.81 9.93 -15.01
C THR A 196 27.91 10.95 -14.98
N ALA A 197 28.09 11.58 -13.82
CA ALA A 197 29.17 12.52 -13.62
C ALA A 197 30.35 11.84 -14.29
N THR A 198 30.97 12.59 -15.20
CA THR A 198 32.18 12.22 -15.92
C THR A 198 32.92 11.06 -15.26
N ALA A 199 33.38 10.08 -15.99
CA ALA A 199 33.95 8.76 -15.65
C ALA A 199 34.77 8.61 -14.33
N THR A 200 34.75 9.56 -13.45
CA THR A 200 35.32 9.63 -12.10
C THR A 200 34.27 9.51 -10.97
N ALA A 201 33.01 9.18 -11.30
CA ALA A 201 32.00 8.99 -10.26
C ALA A 201 32.39 7.80 -9.38
N ALA A 202 32.62 8.08 -8.10
CA ALA A 202 32.84 7.07 -7.07
C ALA A 202 31.82 5.90 -7.21
N PRO A 203 32.22 4.64 -7.00
CA PRO A 203 31.33 3.49 -7.09
C PRO A 203 30.05 3.77 -6.31
N ARG A 204 28.88 3.60 -6.97
CA ARG A 204 27.58 3.79 -6.28
C ARG A 204 27.63 3.04 -4.96
N ALA A 205 27.51 3.78 -3.85
CA ALA A 205 27.55 3.16 -2.52
C ALA A 205 26.64 1.91 -2.50
N PRO A 206 27.10 0.78 -1.99
CA PRO A 206 26.29 -0.43 -1.97
C PRO A 206 24.97 -0.17 -1.22
N VAL A 207 23.90 -0.83 -1.63
CA VAL A 207 22.53 -0.62 -1.12
C VAL A 207 22.48 -0.61 0.41
N TRP A 208 23.23 -1.52 1.04
CA TRP A 208 23.28 -1.64 2.49
C TRP A 208 23.86 -0.38 3.19
N ARG A 209 24.77 0.37 2.55
CA ARG A 209 25.26 1.64 3.13
C ARG A 209 24.21 2.73 3.10
N VAL A 210 23.34 2.76 2.09
CA VAL A 210 22.20 3.69 2.06
C VAL A 210 21.19 3.30 3.15
N LEU A 211 20.93 2.00 3.31
CA LEU A 211 20.03 1.47 4.34
C LEU A 211 20.59 1.58 5.77
N ALA A 212 21.90 1.73 5.94
CA ALA A 212 22.56 1.80 7.23
C ALA A 212 22.65 3.22 7.83
N THR A 213 22.09 4.23 7.17
CA THR A 213 22.05 5.58 7.78
C THR A 213 21.11 5.57 8.99
N PRO A 214 21.51 6.21 10.13
CA PRO A 214 20.68 6.20 11.34
C PRO A 214 19.24 6.69 11.10
N THR A 215 19.05 7.69 10.28
CA THR A 215 17.73 8.24 9.93
C THR A 215 16.87 7.21 9.20
N LEU A 216 17.46 6.50 8.24
CA LEU A 216 16.71 5.49 7.48
C LEU A 216 16.45 4.25 8.33
N ALA A 217 17.42 3.84 9.14
CA ALA A 217 17.25 2.72 10.07
C ALA A 217 16.11 2.99 11.07
N SER A 218 16.06 4.19 11.66
CA SER A 218 15.00 4.56 12.58
C SER A 218 13.64 4.63 11.87
N PHE A 219 13.58 5.13 10.65
CA PHE A 219 12.35 5.16 9.87
C PHE A 219 11.88 3.75 9.48
N ALA A 220 12.79 2.85 9.09
CA ALA A 220 12.47 1.45 8.81
C ALA A 220 11.94 0.71 10.05
N VAL A 221 12.57 0.93 11.21
CA VAL A 221 12.08 0.38 12.50
C VAL A 221 10.68 0.90 12.82
N ALA A 222 10.42 2.19 12.63
CA ALA A 222 9.10 2.76 12.85
C ALA A 222 8.04 2.15 11.91
N ILE A 223 8.35 1.94 10.62
CA ILE A 223 7.48 1.27 9.65
C ILE A 223 7.22 -0.20 10.04
N PHE A 224 8.25 -0.93 10.46
CA PHE A 224 8.11 -2.29 10.95
C PHE A 224 7.13 -2.36 12.13
N LEU A 225 7.36 -1.53 13.16
CA LEU A 225 6.53 -1.47 14.36
C LEU A 225 5.09 -1.01 14.04
N PHE A 226 4.93 -0.08 13.10
CA PHE A 226 3.62 0.33 12.60
C PHE A 226 2.84 -0.85 12.02
N HIS A 227 3.44 -1.64 11.13
CA HIS A 227 2.77 -2.78 10.52
C HIS A 227 2.61 -3.95 11.49
N LEU A 228 3.56 -4.12 12.42
CA LEU A 228 3.42 -5.06 13.53
C LEU A 228 2.19 -4.71 14.42
N ALA A 229 1.90 -3.44 14.60
CA ALA A 229 0.71 -3.00 15.32
C ALA A 229 -0.57 -3.12 14.49
N ASN A 230 -0.52 -2.79 13.20
CA ASN A 230 -1.71 -2.55 12.38
C ASN A 230 -2.34 -3.80 11.76
N ALA A 231 -1.51 -4.73 11.24
CA ALA A 231 -2.00 -5.75 10.30
C ALA A 231 -2.99 -6.74 10.91
N ALA A 232 -2.87 -7.04 12.21
CA ALA A 232 -3.75 -7.99 12.89
C ALA A 232 -5.02 -7.34 13.50
N LEU A 233 -5.08 -6.00 13.61
CA LEU A 233 -6.19 -5.34 14.32
C LEU A 233 -7.55 -5.68 13.73
N LEU A 234 -7.71 -5.50 12.40
CA LEU A 234 -8.98 -5.80 11.76
C LEU A 234 -9.28 -7.32 11.71
N PRO A 235 -8.36 -8.21 11.33
CA PRO A 235 -8.58 -9.66 11.41
C PRO A 235 -9.06 -10.12 12.78
N VAL A 236 -8.40 -9.72 13.87
CA VAL A 236 -8.78 -10.11 15.22
C VAL A 236 -10.14 -9.51 15.62
N ALA A 237 -10.41 -8.24 15.29
CA ALA A 237 -11.70 -7.61 15.52
C ALA A 237 -12.83 -8.25 14.69
N SER A 238 -12.55 -8.66 13.45
CA SER A 238 -13.53 -9.31 12.57
C SER A 238 -14.07 -10.62 13.14
N VAL A 239 -13.22 -11.42 13.80
CA VAL A 239 -13.65 -12.65 14.48
C VAL A 239 -14.67 -12.34 15.57
N GLN A 240 -14.47 -11.29 16.35
CA GLN A 240 -15.39 -10.85 17.39
C GLN A 240 -16.71 -10.33 16.79
N LEU A 241 -16.62 -9.50 15.75
CA LEU A 241 -17.79 -8.97 15.05
C LEU A 241 -18.66 -10.06 14.45
N THR A 242 -18.08 -11.04 13.78
CA THR A 242 -18.83 -12.12 13.15
C THR A 242 -19.48 -13.05 14.18
N ARG A 243 -18.81 -13.32 15.30
CA ARG A 243 -19.39 -14.11 16.39
C ARG A 243 -20.59 -13.38 17.07
N ALA A 244 -20.48 -12.06 17.22
CA ALA A 244 -21.52 -11.28 17.88
C ALA A 244 -22.74 -10.99 16.98
N ALA A 245 -22.54 -10.85 15.67
CA ALA A 245 -23.57 -10.34 14.75
C ALA A 245 -24.21 -11.43 13.87
N GLY A 246 -23.77 -12.69 13.92
CA GLY A 246 -24.33 -13.77 13.13
C GLY A 246 -24.41 -13.44 11.64
N ALA A 247 -25.60 -13.46 11.05
CA ALA A 247 -25.81 -13.20 9.62
C ALA A 247 -25.34 -11.80 9.14
N TRP A 248 -25.27 -10.82 10.02
CA TRP A 248 -24.81 -9.45 9.69
C TRP A 248 -23.29 -9.27 9.79
N GLY A 249 -22.54 -10.27 10.27
CA GLY A 249 -21.09 -10.20 10.49
C GLY A 249 -20.32 -9.76 9.26
N GLY A 250 -20.64 -10.31 8.09
CA GLY A 250 -20.00 -9.92 6.82
C GLY A 250 -20.21 -8.45 6.44
N ALA A 251 -21.43 -7.93 6.64
CA ALA A 251 -21.73 -6.52 6.34
C ALA A 251 -20.98 -5.58 7.30
N LEU A 252 -20.84 -5.94 8.57
CA LEU A 252 -20.07 -5.15 9.54
C LEU A 252 -18.58 -5.15 9.21
N VAL A 253 -18.01 -6.28 8.80
CA VAL A 253 -16.61 -6.35 8.34
C VAL A 253 -16.41 -5.52 7.08
N ALA A 254 -17.34 -5.56 6.12
CA ALA A 254 -17.30 -4.70 4.93
C ALA A 254 -17.32 -3.21 5.30
N ALA A 255 -18.16 -2.79 6.24
CA ALA A 255 -18.18 -1.41 6.76
C ALA A 255 -16.82 -1.03 7.39
N CYS A 256 -16.18 -1.94 8.11
CA CYS A 256 -14.83 -1.73 8.66
C CYS A 256 -13.76 -1.53 7.59
N ILE A 257 -13.97 -2.00 6.36
CA ILE A 257 -13.05 -1.78 5.23
C ILE A 257 -13.39 -0.45 4.52
N VAL A 258 -14.67 -0.13 4.35
CA VAL A 258 -15.11 1.07 3.62
C VAL A 258 -14.83 2.36 4.37
N VAL A 259 -15.03 2.38 5.70
CA VAL A 259 -14.82 3.59 6.51
C VAL A 259 -13.40 4.14 6.40
N PRO A 260 -12.32 3.35 6.56
CA PRO A 260 -10.97 3.85 6.33
C PRO A 260 -10.75 4.41 4.92
N GLN A 261 -11.30 3.79 3.88
CA GLN A 261 -11.15 4.29 2.52
C GLN A 261 -11.80 5.66 2.33
N ALA A 262 -12.95 5.89 2.93
CA ALA A 262 -13.60 7.21 2.92
C ALA A 262 -12.73 8.27 3.61
N VAL A 263 -12.16 7.94 4.77
CA VAL A 263 -11.25 8.85 5.49
C VAL A 263 -9.97 9.12 4.68
N VAL A 264 -9.35 8.10 4.10
CA VAL A 264 -8.18 8.26 3.21
C VAL A 264 -8.52 9.16 2.03
N ALA A 265 -9.67 8.95 1.37
CA ALA A 265 -10.08 9.76 0.23
C ALA A 265 -10.24 11.26 0.58
N VAL A 266 -10.73 11.55 1.78
CA VAL A 266 -10.94 12.93 2.25
C VAL A 266 -9.65 13.56 2.75
N MET A 267 -8.89 12.84 3.61
CA MET A 267 -7.76 13.42 4.35
C MET A 267 -6.44 13.46 3.58
N SER A 268 -6.19 12.50 2.68
CA SER A 268 -4.85 12.38 2.06
C SER A 268 -4.35 13.64 1.35
N PRO A 269 -5.17 14.42 0.65
CA PRO A 269 -4.70 15.69 0.07
C PRO A 269 -4.22 16.70 1.13
N SER A 270 -4.92 16.76 2.27
CA SER A 270 -4.56 17.63 3.39
C SER A 270 -3.29 17.15 4.09
N VAL A 271 -3.10 15.84 4.22
CA VAL A 271 -1.88 15.25 4.80
C VAL A 271 -0.63 15.69 4.01
N GLY A 272 -0.69 15.67 2.66
CA GLY A 272 0.40 16.16 1.83
C GLY A 272 0.70 17.64 2.06
N ALA A 273 -0.33 18.48 2.10
CA ALA A 273 -0.18 19.92 2.37
C ALA A 273 0.33 20.19 3.79
N TRP A 274 -0.13 19.45 4.78
CA TRP A 274 0.36 19.57 6.16
C TRP A 274 1.83 19.15 6.29
N ALA A 275 2.23 18.11 5.58
CA ALA A 275 3.62 17.68 5.55
C ALA A 275 4.55 18.76 4.98
N ASP A 276 4.10 19.52 3.98
CA ASP A 276 4.86 20.64 3.43
C ASP A 276 4.88 21.86 4.37
N ARG A 277 3.78 22.10 5.11
CA ARG A 277 3.66 23.25 6.00
C ARG A 277 4.32 23.02 7.36
N TYR A 278 4.08 21.89 7.99
CA TYR A 278 4.44 21.60 9.39
C TYR A 278 5.65 20.66 9.53
N GLY A 279 6.17 20.14 8.43
CA GLY A 279 7.25 19.15 8.40
C GLY A 279 6.74 17.70 8.39
N ARG A 280 7.61 16.78 7.91
CA ARG A 280 7.28 15.36 7.75
C ARG A 280 7.14 14.66 9.09
N ARG A 281 8.07 14.95 10.02
CA ARG A 281 8.15 14.30 11.34
C ARG A 281 6.89 14.55 12.17
N LEU A 282 6.40 15.77 12.27
CA LEU A 282 5.23 16.10 13.10
C LEU A 282 3.96 15.43 12.56
N VAL A 283 3.77 15.46 11.23
CA VAL A 283 2.59 14.85 10.61
C VAL A 283 2.64 13.32 10.71
N LEU A 284 3.83 12.70 10.62
CA LEU A 284 4.01 11.26 10.90
C LEU A 284 3.62 10.91 12.34
N ILE A 285 4.10 11.66 13.32
CA ILE A 285 3.77 11.43 14.74
C ILE A 285 2.25 11.51 14.93
N ALA A 286 1.62 12.56 14.44
CA ALA A 286 0.17 12.78 14.60
C ALA A 286 -0.66 11.67 13.93
N GLY A 287 -0.32 11.29 12.69
CA GLY A 287 -1.06 10.26 11.97
C GLY A 287 -0.80 8.85 12.51
N PHE A 288 0.43 8.53 12.88
CA PHE A 288 0.76 7.22 13.46
C PHE A 288 0.20 7.04 14.86
N ALA A 289 -0.01 8.12 15.63
CA ALA A 289 -0.63 8.06 16.96
C ALA A 289 -2.11 7.57 16.92
N ALA A 290 -2.79 7.72 15.78
CA ALA A 290 -4.14 7.17 15.60
C ALA A 290 -4.17 5.63 15.72
N LEU A 291 -3.09 4.95 15.33
CA LEU A 291 -3.01 3.50 15.37
C LEU A 291 -3.01 2.92 16.80
N PRO A 292 -2.10 3.29 17.72
CA PRO A 292 -2.17 2.80 19.09
C PRO A 292 -3.44 3.26 19.81
N ALA A 293 -3.97 4.44 19.52
CA ALA A 293 -5.26 4.88 20.06
C ALA A 293 -6.40 3.90 19.66
N ARG A 294 -6.47 3.51 18.36
CA ARG A 294 -7.43 2.51 17.88
C ARG A 294 -7.23 1.16 18.59
N ALA A 295 -5.99 0.68 18.70
CA ALA A 295 -5.68 -0.59 19.31
C ALA A 295 -6.07 -0.63 20.81
N LEU A 296 -5.80 0.43 21.55
CA LEU A 296 -6.23 0.56 22.95
C LEU A 296 -7.75 0.56 23.09
N LEU A 297 -8.45 1.29 22.21
CA LEU A 297 -9.92 1.31 22.24
C LEU A 297 -10.51 -0.05 21.86
N PHE A 298 -9.87 -0.82 20.98
CA PHE A 298 -10.29 -2.19 20.67
C PHE A 298 -10.06 -3.15 21.85
N ALA A 299 -9.02 -2.92 22.69
CA ALA A 299 -8.78 -3.71 23.89
C ALA A 299 -9.94 -3.62 24.90
N LEU A 300 -10.75 -2.56 24.85
CA LEU A 300 -11.95 -2.41 25.67
C LEU A 300 -13.15 -3.21 25.14
N LEU A 301 -13.00 -3.96 24.05
CA LEU A 301 -14.05 -4.75 23.40
C LEU A 301 -15.33 -3.95 23.10
N PRO A 302 -15.24 -2.86 22.33
CA PRO A 302 -16.36 -1.98 22.07
C PRO A 302 -17.47 -2.69 21.26
N PRO A 303 -18.73 -2.24 21.33
CA PRO A 303 -19.81 -2.78 20.51
C PRO A 303 -19.58 -2.50 19.02
N ALA A 304 -20.16 -3.34 18.15
CA ALA A 304 -19.95 -3.30 16.71
C ALA A 304 -20.04 -1.90 16.04
N PRO A 305 -21.03 -1.04 16.35
CA PRO A 305 -21.07 0.29 15.75
C PRO A 305 -19.85 1.15 16.09
N LEU A 306 -19.32 1.01 17.33
CA LEU A 306 -18.14 1.74 17.75
C LEU A 306 -16.87 1.17 17.10
N VAL A 307 -16.76 -0.16 16.91
CA VAL A 307 -15.65 -0.77 16.12
C VAL A 307 -15.59 -0.18 14.72
N ILE A 308 -16.74 -0.04 14.05
CA ILE A 308 -16.83 0.58 12.71
C ILE A 308 -16.39 2.04 12.75
N ALA A 309 -16.88 2.83 13.73
CA ALA A 309 -16.51 4.23 13.86
C ALA A 309 -15.01 4.40 14.14
N LEU A 310 -14.42 3.53 14.97
CA LEU A 310 -12.97 3.53 15.26
C LEU A 310 -12.09 3.19 14.06
N GLN A 311 -12.65 2.60 13.00
CA GLN A 311 -11.92 2.43 11.74
C GLN A 311 -11.60 3.76 11.05
N ALA A 312 -12.22 4.86 11.44
CA ALA A 312 -11.78 6.18 11.00
C ALA A 312 -10.33 6.47 11.42
N LEU A 313 -9.89 5.99 12.58
CA LEU A 313 -8.49 6.09 13.03
C LEU A 313 -7.54 5.30 12.13
N ASP A 314 -7.99 4.16 11.59
CA ASP A 314 -7.26 3.44 10.56
C ASP A 314 -7.07 4.27 9.29
N GLY A 315 -8.14 4.91 8.85
CA GLY A 315 -8.08 5.82 7.70
C GLY A 315 -7.11 6.98 7.90
N ILE A 316 -7.02 7.56 9.10
CA ILE A 316 -6.05 8.61 9.44
C ILE A 316 -4.61 8.09 9.32
N SER A 317 -4.32 6.96 9.94
CA SER A 317 -2.97 6.37 9.88
C SER A 317 -2.62 5.87 8.48
N ALA A 318 -3.57 5.29 7.75
CA ALA A 318 -3.39 4.86 6.37
C ALA A 318 -3.16 6.03 5.40
N ALA A 319 -3.90 7.13 5.54
CA ALA A 319 -3.69 8.36 4.76
C ALA A 319 -2.28 8.92 5.00
N THR A 320 -1.86 8.96 6.27
CA THR A 320 -0.52 9.45 6.65
C THR A 320 0.56 8.54 6.09
N PHE A 321 0.43 7.23 6.26
CA PHE A 321 1.38 6.25 5.75
C PHE A 321 1.51 6.34 4.22
N GLY A 322 0.39 6.32 3.50
CA GLY A 322 0.37 6.31 2.04
C GLY A 322 0.94 7.57 1.40
N VAL A 323 0.91 8.71 2.09
CA VAL A 323 1.47 9.97 1.59
C VAL A 323 2.91 10.18 2.07
N LEU A 324 3.18 9.97 3.36
CA LEU A 324 4.46 10.37 3.94
C LEU A 324 5.57 9.36 3.73
N VAL A 325 5.28 8.07 3.64
CA VAL A 325 6.34 7.08 3.39
C VAL A 325 7.02 7.32 2.03
N PRO A 326 6.28 7.45 0.91
CA PRO A 326 6.90 7.83 -0.36
C PRO A 326 7.57 9.20 -0.33
N LEU A 327 7.01 10.16 0.41
CA LEU A 327 7.54 11.51 0.49
C LEU A 327 8.89 11.55 1.24
N VAL A 328 8.97 10.91 2.41
CA VAL A 328 10.21 10.76 3.18
C VAL A 328 11.25 9.96 2.39
N ALA A 329 10.83 8.90 1.69
CA ALA A 329 11.72 8.15 0.81
C ALA A 329 12.31 9.05 -0.30
N ALA A 330 11.52 9.97 -0.87
CA ALA A 330 12.00 10.92 -1.87
C ALA A 330 13.01 11.93 -1.27
N ASP A 331 12.73 12.43 -0.06
CA ASP A 331 13.64 13.33 0.64
C ASP A 331 15.00 12.64 0.92
N LEU A 332 14.98 11.44 1.48
CA LEU A 332 16.18 10.66 1.85
C LEU A 332 17.00 10.14 0.67
N THR A 333 16.41 10.03 -0.51
CA THR A 333 17.09 9.55 -1.72
C THR A 333 17.35 10.63 -2.75
N ARG A 334 17.18 11.89 -2.37
CA ARG A 334 17.41 13.03 -3.27
C ARG A 334 18.82 12.97 -3.88
N GLY A 335 18.92 13.05 -5.20
CA GLY A 335 20.18 12.99 -5.93
C GLY A 335 20.84 11.60 -6.04
N THR A 336 20.31 10.55 -5.41
CA THR A 336 20.91 9.19 -5.43
C THR A 336 20.43 8.32 -6.59
N GLY A 337 19.28 8.63 -7.18
CA GLY A 337 18.61 7.80 -8.19
C GLY A 337 18.08 6.45 -7.67
N ARG A 338 17.92 6.30 -6.34
CA ARG A 338 17.53 5.05 -5.67
C ARG A 338 16.18 5.12 -4.96
N TYR A 339 15.34 6.02 -5.40
CA TYR A 339 14.03 6.24 -4.79
C TYR A 339 13.16 4.98 -4.71
N ASN A 340 13.02 4.27 -5.82
CA ASN A 340 12.15 3.10 -5.88
C ASN A 340 12.76 1.88 -5.18
N LEU A 341 14.09 1.76 -5.18
CA LEU A 341 14.79 0.75 -4.39
C LEU A 341 14.51 0.93 -2.89
N LEU A 342 14.55 2.19 -2.39
CA LEU A 342 14.20 2.46 -1.00
C LEU A 342 12.73 2.17 -0.73
N GLN A 343 11.82 2.52 -1.63
CA GLN A 343 10.42 2.15 -1.53
C GLN A 343 10.23 0.63 -1.39
N GLY A 344 10.93 -0.16 -2.22
CA GLY A 344 10.93 -1.62 -2.12
C GLY A 344 11.48 -2.13 -0.78
N ALA A 345 12.56 -1.53 -0.26
CA ALA A 345 13.11 -1.90 1.04
C ALA A 345 12.12 -1.62 2.18
N LEU A 346 11.48 -0.44 2.18
CA LEU A 346 10.45 -0.08 3.16
C LEU A 346 9.21 -0.99 3.04
N GLY A 347 8.82 -1.37 1.81
CA GLY A 347 7.76 -2.35 1.55
C GLY A 347 8.08 -3.73 2.13
N LEU A 348 9.32 -4.20 2.00
CA LEU A 348 9.77 -5.46 2.60
C LEU A 348 9.68 -5.41 4.13
N VAL A 349 10.14 -4.31 4.73
CA VAL A 349 10.07 -4.08 6.18
C VAL A 349 8.61 -4.07 6.67
N ALA A 350 7.73 -3.40 5.92
CA ALA A 350 6.30 -3.36 6.20
C ALA A 350 5.67 -4.77 6.13
N ALA A 351 6.00 -5.54 5.09
CA ALA A 351 5.50 -6.91 4.92
C ALA A 351 5.99 -7.83 6.04
N ALA A 352 7.24 -7.71 6.48
CA ALA A 352 7.78 -8.48 7.61
C ALA A 352 7.03 -8.16 8.91
N GLY A 353 6.79 -6.87 9.20
CA GLY A 353 6.00 -6.45 10.35
C GLY A 353 4.57 -6.98 10.32
N ALA A 354 3.91 -6.90 9.15
CA ALA A 354 2.54 -7.38 8.96
C ALA A 354 2.42 -8.92 9.14
N THR A 355 3.37 -9.68 8.59
CA THR A 355 3.40 -11.14 8.72
C THR A 355 3.57 -11.55 10.17
N LEU A 356 4.49 -10.92 10.89
CA LEU A 356 4.70 -11.20 12.30
C LEU A 356 3.51 -10.79 13.17
N SER A 357 2.85 -9.66 12.81
CA SER A 357 1.64 -9.18 13.48
C SER A 357 0.53 -10.23 13.51
N THR A 358 0.16 -10.75 12.36
CA THR A 358 -0.95 -11.71 12.24
C THR A 358 -0.64 -13.03 12.97
N ALA A 359 0.59 -13.51 12.88
CA ALA A 359 1.02 -14.73 13.57
C ALA A 359 1.00 -14.56 15.10
N LEU A 360 1.59 -13.47 15.61
CA LEU A 360 1.67 -13.23 17.06
C LEU A 360 0.32 -12.89 17.66
N ALA A 361 -0.45 -12.01 17.01
CA ALA A 361 -1.74 -11.58 17.54
C ALA A 361 -2.75 -12.73 17.62
N GLY A 362 -2.77 -13.64 16.63
CA GLY A 362 -3.59 -14.84 16.68
C GLY A 362 -3.22 -15.74 17.87
N LEU A 363 -1.92 -16.04 18.01
CA LEU A 363 -1.41 -16.86 19.11
C LEU A 363 -1.72 -16.26 20.50
N ILE A 364 -1.54 -14.94 20.62
CA ILE A 364 -1.79 -14.23 21.88
C ILE A 364 -3.30 -14.18 22.18
N ALA A 365 -4.13 -13.93 21.17
CA ALA A 365 -5.58 -13.90 21.32
C ALA A 365 -6.12 -15.26 21.79
N ASP A 366 -5.57 -16.36 21.26
CA ASP A 366 -5.97 -17.72 21.65
C ASP A 366 -5.51 -18.11 23.05
N ARG A 367 -4.33 -17.68 23.48
CA ARG A 367 -3.75 -18.09 24.77
C ARG A 367 -4.02 -17.12 25.92
N LEU A 368 -4.04 -15.81 25.65
CA LEU A 368 -4.12 -14.76 26.67
C LEU A 368 -5.35 -13.88 26.52
N GLY A 369 -6.17 -14.17 25.50
CA GLY A 369 -7.38 -13.42 25.21
C GLY A 369 -7.18 -12.21 24.26
N THR A 370 -8.25 -11.86 23.57
CA THR A 370 -8.29 -10.77 22.58
C THR A 370 -7.89 -9.40 23.13
N PRO A 371 -8.31 -8.97 24.35
CA PRO A 371 -7.87 -7.70 24.91
C PRO A 371 -6.35 -7.59 25.06
N THR A 372 -5.71 -8.68 25.49
CA THR A 372 -4.24 -8.73 25.63
C THR A 372 -3.55 -8.60 24.28
N ALA A 373 -4.08 -9.26 23.23
CA ALA A 373 -3.56 -9.12 21.87
C ALA A 373 -3.62 -7.65 21.41
N PHE A 374 -4.76 -6.98 21.58
CA PHE A 374 -4.89 -5.56 21.22
C PHE A 374 -3.97 -4.65 22.04
N ALA A 375 -3.81 -4.90 23.33
CA ALA A 375 -2.90 -4.13 24.18
C ALA A 375 -1.44 -4.25 23.71
N LEU A 376 -0.98 -5.44 23.34
CA LEU A 376 0.38 -5.65 22.83
C LEU A 376 0.58 -5.02 21.44
N LEU A 377 -0.45 -5.06 20.57
CA LEU A 377 -0.43 -4.32 19.31
C LEU A 377 -0.36 -2.81 19.56
N ALA A 378 -1.09 -2.29 20.57
CA ALA A 378 -1.00 -0.89 20.96
C ALA A 378 0.40 -0.49 21.43
N LEU A 379 1.07 -1.33 22.24
CA LEU A 379 2.45 -1.09 22.65
C LEU A 379 3.41 -1.01 21.45
N SER A 380 3.24 -1.88 20.45
CA SER A 380 4.02 -1.80 19.20
C SER A 380 3.76 -0.49 18.46
N GLY A 381 2.50 -0.04 18.40
CA GLY A 381 2.14 1.25 17.82
C GLY A 381 2.73 2.44 18.58
N ILE A 382 2.69 2.43 19.90
CA ILE A 382 3.35 3.44 20.74
C ILE A 382 4.85 3.45 20.48
N ALA A 383 5.50 2.28 20.42
CA ALA A 383 6.92 2.17 20.11
C ALA A 383 7.26 2.75 18.72
N SER A 384 6.39 2.55 17.72
CA SER A 384 6.53 3.19 16.39
C SER A 384 6.53 4.71 16.48
N VAL A 385 5.56 5.29 17.20
CA VAL A 385 5.45 6.75 17.38
C VAL A 385 6.67 7.28 18.16
N LEU A 386 7.08 6.61 19.23
CA LEU A 386 8.26 7.01 20.01
C LEU A 386 9.54 6.92 19.18
N THR A 387 9.69 5.90 18.32
CA THR A 387 10.83 5.80 17.42
C THR A 387 10.92 7.03 16.53
N ILE A 388 9.81 7.44 15.88
CA ILE A 388 9.80 8.67 15.08
C ILE A 388 10.11 9.90 15.94
N ALA A 389 9.46 10.01 17.09
CA ALA A 389 9.58 11.20 17.95
C ALA A 389 10.98 11.38 18.56
N LEU A 390 11.70 10.29 18.85
CA LEU A 390 12.98 10.37 19.55
C LEU A 390 14.20 10.27 18.62
N THR A 391 14.06 9.59 17.46
CA THR A 391 15.23 9.24 16.66
C THR A 391 15.19 9.78 15.22
N MET A 392 14.01 10.16 14.70
CA MET A 392 13.89 10.63 13.33
C MET A 392 14.07 12.16 13.27
N PRO A 393 15.04 12.69 12.52
CA PRO A 393 15.13 14.12 12.25
C PRO A 393 14.01 14.57 11.29
N GLU A 394 13.81 15.90 11.17
CA GLU A 394 12.98 16.45 10.09
C GLU A 394 13.67 16.21 8.74
N THR A 395 12.90 15.75 7.75
CA THR A 395 13.46 15.38 6.43
C THR A 395 13.10 16.37 5.32
N ARG A 396 12.22 17.34 5.58
CA ARG A 396 11.77 18.31 4.59
C ARG A 396 12.92 19.13 3.99
N ASP A 397 13.90 19.44 4.78
CA ASP A 397 14.99 20.38 4.44
C ASP A 397 16.31 19.65 4.08
N ILE A 398 16.26 18.30 3.88
CA ILE A 398 17.42 17.48 3.47
C ILE A 398 17.57 17.46 1.91
#